data_4d260f2f9bf8c69de1606e1dfe16b7c5
#
_entry.id   4d260f2f9bf8c69de1606e1dfe16b7c5
#
_cell.length_a   1.000
_cell.length_b   1.000
_cell.length_c   1.000
_cell.angle_alpha   90.00
_cell.angle_beta   90.00
_cell.angle_gamma   90.00
#
_symmetry.space_group_name_H-M   'P 1'
#
loop_
_entity.id
_entity.type
_entity.pdbx_description
1 polymer ?
#
loop_
_entity_poly.entity_id
_entity_poly.type
_entity_poly.pdbx_seq_one_letter_code
_entity_poly.pdbx_strand_id
1 'polypeptide(L)'
;MAGLGSEELADLVREDEAARRRTGTWEPAQALAPAEDDIQHALAFARALNGQALEGLLRRSIAVLGMAVFLDGLAEPLLRRIDEERQAGRLSTAQERLATLTVRRLLDGAMLSLVAPNGASHLLVATPAGERRELEALLVAAAAAVEGWRVTYLGTDMSADEIAGAVAGTAAEAVGVGVSHPARRESLMEELRRLRAALPAIVPLLVGGVGAHDLAGELESVGIHVIEDLAHVRAALRNGGRRTSA
;
A
#
# COMPACT_ATOMS: atom_id res chain seq x y z
N MET A 1 -27.11 -18.65 39.61
CA MET A 1 -26.75 -17.41 38.91
C MET A 1 -27.77 -17.23 37.79
N ALA A 2 -28.63 -16.24 37.90
CA ALA A 2 -29.69 -15.97 36.91
C ALA A 2 -29.01 -15.26 35.71
N GLY A 3 -29.12 -15.87 34.52
CA GLY A 3 -28.75 -15.23 33.27
C GLY A 3 -29.78 -14.16 32.92
N LEU A 4 -29.29 -13.03 32.38
CA LEU A 4 -30.16 -11.98 31.83
C LEU A 4 -31.10 -12.56 30.79
N GLY A 5 -32.42 -12.21 30.87
CA GLY A 5 -33.39 -12.68 29.90
C GLY A 5 -33.18 -12.07 28.51
N SER A 6 -33.69 -12.75 27.47
CA SER A 6 -33.55 -12.29 26.07
C SER A 6 -34.07 -10.87 25.84
N GLU A 7 -35.07 -10.41 26.62
CA GLU A 7 -35.60 -9.05 26.52
C GLU A 7 -34.65 -8.01 27.12
N GLU A 8 -34.01 -8.32 28.26
CA GLU A 8 -33.01 -7.44 28.89
C GLU A 8 -31.74 -7.27 28.01
N LEU A 9 -31.36 -8.33 27.31
CA LEU A 9 -30.24 -8.25 26.32
C LEU A 9 -30.63 -7.38 25.12
N ALA A 10 -31.88 -7.50 24.64
CA ALA A 10 -32.36 -6.70 23.52
C ALA A 10 -32.53 -5.21 23.88
N ASP A 11 -32.87 -4.91 25.14
CA ASP A 11 -32.93 -3.53 25.63
C ASP A 11 -31.55 -2.91 25.79
N LEU A 12 -30.58 -3.65 26.33
CA LEU A 12 -29.18 -3.22 26.40
C LEU A 12 -28.58 -2.94 25.02
N VAL A 13 -28.84 -3.77 24.02
CA VAL A 13 -28.38 -3.55 22.64
C VAL A 13 -29.04 -2.31 22.04
N ARG A 14 -30.34 -2.09 22.28
CA ARG A 14 -31.04 -0.87 21.82
C ARG A 14 -30.54 0.40 22.53
N GLU A 15 -30.21 0.35 23.81
CA GLU A 15 -29.64 1.48 24.54
C GLU A 15 -28.23 1.81 24.05
N ASP A 16 -27.40 0.80 23.76
CA ASP A 16 -26.05 1.00 23.20
C ASP A 16 -26.10 1.58 21.78
N GLU A 17 -27.01 1.08 20.92
CA GLU A 17 -27.25 1.67 19.59
C GLU A 17 -27.80 3.10 19.67
N ALA A 18 -28.68 3.41 20.62
CA ALA A 18 -29.22 4.75 20.83
C ALA A 18 -28.17 5.70 21.44
N ALA A 19 -27.26 5.19 22.26
CA ALA A 19 -26.11 5.93 22.77
C ALA A 19 -25.13 6.26 21.64
N ARG A 20 -24.84 5.31 20.77
CA ARG A 20 -23.99 5.52 19.56
C ARG A 20 -24.61 6.50 18.57
N ARG A 21 -25.93 6.57 18.44
CA ARG A 21 -26.63 7.57 17.61
C ARG A 21 -26.69 8.97 18.25
N ARG A 22 -26.63 9.09 19.58
CA ARG A 22 -26.64 10.36 20.31
C ARG A 22 -25.26 10.99 20.49
N THR A 23 -24.19 10.20 20.51
CA THR A 23 -22.84 10.69 20.33
C THR A 23 -22.66 10.96 18.85
N GLY A 24 -23.17 12.12 18.40
CA GLY A 24 -23.17 12.54 17.03
C GLY A 24 -21.87 12.20 16.33
N THR A 25 -22.03 11.85 15.04
CA THR A 25 -20.96 11.68 14.06
C THR A 25 -19.61 11.44 14.72
N TRP A 26 -19.21 10.14 14.77
CA TRP A 26 -17.80 9.84 15.00
C TRP A 26 -17.03 10.63 13.94
N GLU A 27 -16.62 11.85 14.29
CA GLU A 27 -15.47 12.44 13.62
C GLU A 27 -14.37 11.42 13.87
N PRO A 28 -13.73 10.89 12.79
CA PRO A 28 -12.54 10.09 13.00
C PRO A 28 -11.65 10.97 13.86
N ALA A 29 -11.47 10.55 15.13
CA ALA A 29 -10.60 11.24 16.09
C ALA A 29 -9.40 11.64 15.27
N GLN A 30 -9.10 12.94 15.17
CA GLN A 30 -8.09 13.52 14.30
C GLN A 30 -7.01 12.47 14.20
N ALA A 31 -6.94 11.78 13.04
CA ALA A 31 -6.14 10.57 12.91
C ALA A 31 -4.81 11.01 13.44
N LEU A 32 -4.36 10.41 14.54
CA LEU A 32 -3.08 10.75 15.15
C LEU A 32 -2.10 10.56 13.99
N ALA A 33 -1.88 11.65 13.26
CA ALA A 33 -0.87 11.65 12.22
C ALA A 33 0.36 11.17 12.97
N PRO A 34 1.06 10.13 12.52
CA PRO A 34 2.30 9.71 13.13
C PRO A 34 3.10 10.99 13.25
N ALA A 35 3.43 11.37 14.46
CA ALA A 35 4.06 12.65 14.67
C ALA A 35 5.33 12.65 13.83
N GLU A 36 5.68 13.78 13.22
CA GLU A 36 7.00 13.98 12.56
C GLU A 36 8.12 13.40 13.43
N ASP A 37 7.92 13.39 14.75
CA ASP A 37 8.79 12.76 15.74
C ASP A 37 9.04 11.26 15.49
N ASP A 38 8.03 10.48 15.08
CA ASP A 38 8.22 9.03 14.78
C ASP A 38 9.09 8.83 13.55
N ILE A 39 8.94 9.69 12.53
CA ILE A 39 9.80 9.67 11.34
C ILE A 39 11.25 10.03 11.73
N GLN A 40 11.42 11.06 12.54
CA GLN A 40 12.74 11.48 13.01
C GLN A 40 13.41 10.40 13.86
N HIS A 41 12.67 9.74 14.77
CA HIS A 41 13.17 8.61 15.53
C HIS A 41 13.55 7.42 14.64
N ALA A 42 12.72 7.09 13.65
CA ALA A 42 13.02 6.03 12.68
C ALA A 42 14.33 6.31 11.90
N LEU A 43 14.51 7.56 11.44
CA LEU A 43 15.74 7.98 10.79
C LEU A 43 16.96 7.95 11.75
N ALA A 44 16.78 8.34 13.00
CA ALA A 44 17.85 8.25 14.01
C ALA A 44 18.28 6.79 14.25
N PHE A 45 17.32 5.85 14.34
CA PHE A 45 17.63 4.43 14.47
C PHE A 45 18.30 3.88 13.20
N ALA A 46 17.86 4.31 12.01
CA ALA A 46 18.50 3.94 10.75
C ALA A 46 19.96 4.43 10.70
N ARG A 47 20.22 5.70 11.06
CA ARG A 47 21.57 6.28 11.15
C ARG A 47 22.46 5.53 12.14
N ALA A 48 21.92 5.09 13.26
CA ALA A 48 22.61 4.30 14.26
C ALA A 48 22.78 2.82 13.89
N LEU A 49 22.25 2.38 12.73
CA LEU A 49 22.18 0.97 12.31
C LEU A 49 21.48 0.09 13.36
N ASN A 50 20.55 0.65 14.13
CA ASN A 50 19.79 -0.05 15.17
C ASN A 50 18.46 -0.60 14.60
N GLY A 51 18.54 -1.72 13.87
CA GLY A 51 17.38 -2.35 13.25
C GLY A 51 16.35 -2.84 14.26
N GLN A 52 16.76 -3.26 15.46
CA GLN A 52 15.83 -3.71 16.49
C GLN A 52 14.98 -2.56 17.04
N ALA A 53 15.58 -1.41 17.32
CA ALA A 53 14.85 -0.23 17.79
C ALA A 53 13.91 0.30 16.70
N LEU A 54 14.36 0.33 15.44
CA LEU A 54 13.55 0.72 14.31
C LEU A 54 12.33 -0.20 14.15
N GLU A 55 12.54 -1.52 14.15
CA GLU A 55 11.45 -2.49 14.06
C GLU A 55 10.47 -2.35 15.24
N GLY A 56 10.98 -2.16 16.46
CA GLY A 56 10.17 -1.94 17.66
C GLY A 56 9.30 -0.68 17.56
N LEU A 57 9.82 0.42 17.01
CA LEU A 57 9.06 1.64 16.75
C LEU A 57 7.91 1.35 15.76
N LEU A 58 8.23 0.82 14.59
CA LEU A 58 7.26 0.58 13.53
C LEU A 58 6.16 -0.41 13.96
N ARG A 59 6.52 -1.48 14.67
CA ARG A 59 5.53 -2.43 15.22
C ARG A 59 4.58 -1.77 16.23
N ARG A 60 5.08 -0.89 17.09
CA ARG A 60 4.22 -0.13 18.02
C ARG A 60 3.29 0.79 17.26
N SER A 61 3.79 1.49 16.24
CA SER A 61 2.96 2.38 15.42
C SER A 61 1.83 1.59 14.71
N ILE A 62 2.13 0.40 14.17
CA ILE A 62 1.10 -0.49 13.60
C ILE A 62 0.07 -0.90 14.66
N ALA A 63 0.51 -1.27 15.87
CA ALA A 63 -0.38 -1.72 16.94
C ALA A 63 -1.31 -0.60 17.45
N VAL A 64 -0.82 0.64 17.47
CA VAL A 64 -1.57 1.81 17.97
C VAL A 64 -2.49 2.39 16.89
N LEU A 65 -1.98 2.56 15.68
CA LEU A 65 -2.68 3.27 14.60
C LEU A 65 -3.51 2.35 13.71
N GLY A 66 -3.21 1.05 13.72
CA GLY A 66 -3.69 0.11 12.71
C GLY A 66 -2.93 0.25 11.38
N MET A 67 -3.00 -0.81 10.56
CA MET A 67 -2.20 -0.90 9.33
C MET A 67 -2.52 0.21 8.33
N ALA A 68 -3.79 0.57 8.15
CA ALA A 68 -4.19 1.59 7.19
C ALA A 68 -3.55 2.96 7.49
N VAL A 69 -3.66 3.42 8.74
CA VAL A 69 -3.07 4.72 9.16
C VAL A 69 -1.55 4.65 9.18
N PHE A 70 -0.98 3.51 9.55
CA PHE A 70 0.46 3.29 9.50
C PHE A 70 1.02 3.43 8.08
N LEU A 71 0.35 2.86 7.07
CA LEU A 71 0.79 2.93 5.67
C LEU A 71 0.81 4.37 5.17
N ASP A 72 -0.31 5.09 5.29
CA ASP A 72 -0.46 6.45 4.76
C ASP A 72 0.33 7.48 5.60
N GLY A 73 0.34 7.32 6.91
CA GLY A 73 0.87 8.34 7.84
C GLY A 73 2.32 8.14 8.25
N LEU A 74 2.85 6.94 8.21
CA LEU A 74 4.24 6.69 8.62
C LEU A 74 5.07 5.98 7.56
N ALA A 75 4.61 4.87 6.98
CA ALA A 75 5.46 4.06 6.11
C ALA A 75 5.81 4.79 4.81
N GLU A 76 4.82 5.35 4.10
CA GLU A 76 5.03 6.11 2.87
C GLU A 76 5.86 7.39 3.11
N PRO A 77 5.54 8.26 4.09
CA PRO A 77 6.38 9.43 4.40
C PRO A 77 7.80 9.06 4.81
N LEU A 78 7.99 8.01 5.61
CA LEU A 78 9.29 7.55 6.03
C LEU A 78 10.16 7.10 4.83
N LEU A 79 9.59 6.32 3.90
CA LEU A 79 10.32 5.87 2.72
C LEU A 79 10.74 7.05 1.83
N ARG A 80 9.84 8.02 1.62
CA ARG A 80 10.18 9.25 0.91
C ARG A 80 11.32 10.00 1.61
N ARG A 81 11.26 10.13 2.92
CA ARG A 81 12.30 10.80 3.69
C ARG A 81 13.65 10.06 3.66
N ILE A 82 13.64 8.73 3.68
CA ILE A 82 14.85 7.90 3.52
C ILE A 82 15.50 8.19 2.17
N ASP A 83 14.71 8.28 1.10
CA ASP A 83 15.22 8.61 -0.24
C ASP A 83 15.82 10.01 -0.30
N GLU A 84 15.15 11.03 0.25
CA GLU A 84 15.66 12.40 0.34
C GLU A 84 17.00 12.46 1.10
N GLU A 85 17.06 11.79 2.26
CA GLU A 85 18.26 11.73 3.08
C GLU A 85 19.42 11.00 2.38
N ARG A 86 19.08 9.97 1.60
CA ARG A 86 20.05 9.22 0.80
C ARG A 86 20.60 10.05 -0.36
N GLN A 87 19.73 10.75 -1.10
CA GLN A 87 20.11 11.62 -2.21
C GLN A 87 20.96 12.80 -1.73
N ALA A 88 20.64 13.34 -0.55
CA ALA A 88 21.41 14.40 0.08
C ALA A 88 22.73 13.93 0.73
N GLY A 89 23.05 12.63 0.67
CA GLY A 89 24.27 12.06 1.26
C GLY A 89 24.25 11.99 2.80
N ARG A 90 23.10 12.21 3.45
CA ARG A 90 22.95 12.14 4.91
C ARG A 90 22.68 10.75 5.44
N LEU A 91 22.32 9.80 4.56
CA LEU A 91 22.27 8.36 4.84
C LEU A 91 23.25 7.62 3.93
N SER A 92 24.02 6.70 4.51
CA SER A 92 24.82 5.75 3.74
C SER A 92 23.93 4.66 3.12
N THR A 93 24.44 3.96 2.12
CA THR A 93 23.76 2.81 1.51
C THR A 93 23.41 1.72 2.53
N ALA A 94 24.27 1.51 3.53
CA ALA A 94 24.01 0.50 4.59
C ALA A 94 22.84 0.92 5.49
N GLN A 95 22.74 2.20 5.84
CA GLN A 95 21.67 2.76 6.67
C GLN A 95 20.33 2.75 5.94
N GLU A 96 20.30 3.20 4.67
CA GLU A 96 19.14 3.08 3.80
C GLU A 96 18.67 1.63 3.70
N ARG A 97 19.59 0.71 3.40
CA ARG A 97 19.26 -0.71 3.24
C ARG A 97 18.72 -1.35 4.52
N LEU A 98 19.27 -1.01 5.68
CA LEU A 98 18.72 -1.47 6.96
C LEU A 98 17.27 -1.02 7.14
N ALA A 99 17.00 0.28 6.90
CA ALA A 99 15.66 0.85 7.07
C ALA A 99 14.66 0.21 6.10
N THR A 100 15.00 0.15 4.81
CA THR A 100 14.14 -0.40 3.77
C THR A 100 13.85 -1.89 3.98
N LEU A 101 14.84 -2.70 4.36
CA LEU A 101 14.64 -4.11 4.70
C LEU A 101 13.79 -4.30 5.96
N THR A 102 13.86 -3.37 6.92
CA THR A 102 13.02 -3.44 8.11
C THR A 102 11.55 -3.16 7.76
N VAL A 103 11.30 -2.11 6.99
CA VAL A 103 9.94 -1.80 6.49
C VAL A 103 9.41 -2.96 5.65
N ARG A 104 10.19 -3.49 4.71
CA ARG A 104 9.81 -4.63 3.88
C ARG A 104 9.31 -5.81 4.70
N ARG A 105 10.10 -6.25 5.69
CA ARG A 105 9.73 -7.40 6.55
C ARG A 105 8.42 -7.19 7.28
N LEU A 106 8.14 -5.96 7.70
CA LEU A 106 6.89 -5.63 8.36
C LEU A 106 5.70 -5.68 7.41
N LEU A 107 5.87 -5.15 6.18
CA LEU A 107 4.83 -5.21 5.15
C LEU A 107 4.55 -6.65 4.72
N ASP A 108 5.58 -7.46 4.48
CA ASP A 108 5.46 -8.89 4.16
C ASP A 108 4.69 -9.63 5.28
N GLY A 109 5.09 -9.43 6.53
CA GLY A 109 4.43 -10.05 7.68
C GLY A 109 2.97 -9.62 7.86
N ALA A 110 2.67 -8.35 7.59
CA ALA A 110 1.32 -7.82 7.66
C ALA A 110 0.43 -8.42 6.56
N MET A 111 0.90 -8.48 5.33
CA MET A 111 0.14 -9.07 4.22
C MET A 111 -0.18 -10.55 4.45
N LEU A 112 0.74 -11.32 5.04
CA LEU A 112 0.50 -12.71 5.42
C LEU A 112 -0.60 -12.88 6.47
N SER A 113 -0.84 -11.84 7.29
CA SER A 113 -1.86 -11.85 8.33
C SER A 113 -3.24 -11.40 7.85
N LEU A 114 -3.31 -10.77 6.69
CA LEU A 114 -4.55 -10.26 6.10
C LEU A 114 -5.14 -11.32 5.17
N VAL A 115 -6.27 -11.89 5.61
CA VAL A 115 -6.99 -12.88 4.80
C VAL A 115 -8.08 -12.16 4.00
N ALA A 116 -7.96 -12.21 2.69
CA ALA A 116 -8.99 -11.67 1.81
C ALA A 116 -10.31 -12.47 1.96
N PRO A 117 -11.48 -11.81 1.99
CA PRO A 117 -12.76 -12.49 2.04
C PRO A 117 -12.99 -13.35 0.78
N ASN A 118 -13.89 -14.35 0.90
CA ASN A 118 -14.29 -15.15 -0.26
C ASN A 118 -14.94 -14.24 -1.32
N GLY A 119 -14.50 -14.37 -2.57
CA GLY A 119 -14.97 -13.53 -3.67
C GLY A 119 -14.33 -12.15 -3.72
N ALA A 120 -13.26 -11.92 -2.96
CA ALA A 120 -12.52 -10.66 -3.04
C ALA A 120 -11.93 -10.44 -4.43
N SER A 121 -11.99 -9.20 -4.91
CA SER A 121 -11.31 -8.79 -6.13
C SER A 121 -9.80 -9.02 -6.04
N HIS A 122 -9.16 -9.29 -7.16
CA HIS A 122 -7.78 -9.71 -7.22
C HIS A 122 -6.88 -8.64 -7.86
N LEU A 123 -5.89 -8.16 -7.11
CA LEU A 123 -4.84 -7.27 -7.58
C LEU A 123 -3.53 -8.04 -7.76
N LEU A 124 -2.92 -7.90 -8.93
CA LEU A 124 -1.57 -8.35 -9.17
C LEU A 124 -0.62 -7.16 -9.08
N VAL A 125 0.49 -7.29 -8.34
CA VAL A 125 1.45 -6.20 -8.12
C VAL A 125 2.85 -6.65 -8.48
N ALA A 126 3.59 -5.78 -9.19
CA ALA A 126 4.99 -6.03 -9.58
C ALA A 126 5.75 -4.71 -9.75
N THR A 127 7.07 -4.80 -9.99
CA THR A 127 7.80 -3.70 -10.63
C THR A 127 8.21 -4.08 -12.05
N PRO A 128 8.28 -3.12 -12.99
CA PRO A 128 8.58 -3.42 -14.38
C PRO A 128 10.05 -3.77 -14.59
N ALA A 129 10.37 -4.29 -15.76
CA ALA A 129 11.73 -4.63 -16.14
C ALA A 129 12.70 -3.45 -15.96
N GLY A 130 13.82 -3.70 -15.28
CA GLY A 130 14.82 -2.70 -14.92
C GLY A 130 14.56 -1.97 -13.61
N GLU A 131 13.37 -2.10 -12.98
CA GLU A 131 13.09 -1.52 -11.66
C GLU A 131 13.30 -2.58 -10.56
N ARG A 132 14.26 -2.31 -9.69
CA ARG A 132 14.65 -3.21 -8.59
C ARG A 132 14.26 -2.70 -7.21
N ARG A 133 13.72 -1.49 -7.14
CA ARG A 133 13.20 -0.92 -5.89
C ARG A 133 11.74 -1.35 -5.76
N GLU A 134 11.46 -2.09 -4.71
CA GLU A 134 10.17 -2.78 -4.57
C GLU A 134 9.20 -2.16 -3.57
N LEU A 135 9.69 -1.21 -2.74
CA LEU A 135 8.90 -0.77 -1.58
C LEU A 135 7.63 -0.03 -1.97
N GLU A 136 7.63 0.75 -3.04
CA GLU A 136 6.42 1.38 -3.55
C GLU A 136 5.39 0.34 -4.00
N ALA A 137 5.83 -0.70 -4.70
CA ALA A 137 4.96 -1.81 -5.09
C ALA A 137 4.42 -2.57 -3.87
N LEU A 138 5.27 -2.81 -2.86
CA LEU A 138 4.85 -3.46 -1.61
C LEU A 138 3.88 -2.60 -0.80
N LEU A 139 4.04 -1.28 -0.76
CA LEU A 139 3.07 -0.38 -0.14
C LEU A 139 1.70 -0.48 -0.81
N VAL A 140 1.66 -0.49 -2.16
CA VAL A 140 0.42 -0.69 -2.93
C VAL A 140 -0.20 -2.06 -2.61
N ALA A 141 0.61 -3.12 -2.56
CA ALA A 141 0.17 -4.46 -2.22
C ALA A 141 -0.43 -4.52 -0.81
N ALA A 142 0.25 -3.93 0.18
CA ALA A 142 -0.23 -3.86 1.55
C ALA A 142 -1.51 -3.01 1.69
N ALA A 143 -1.58 -1.88 0.99
CA ALA A 143 -2.77 -1.03 0.96
C ALA A 143 -3.98 -1.77 0.38
N ALA A 144 -3.80 -2.52 -0.71
CA ALA A 144 -4.85 -3.34 -1.31
C ALA A 144 -5.31 -4.47 -0.37
N ALA A 145 -4.38 -5.14 0.30
CA ALA A 145 -4.71 -6.18 1.28
C ALA A 145 -5.52 -5.62 2.46
N VAL A 146 -5.20 -4.41 2.93
CA VAL A 146 -5.97 -3.69 3.97
C VAL A 146 -7.40 -3.38 3.51
N GLU A 147 -7.58 -3.05 2.23
CA GLU A 147 -8.91 -2.82 1.63
C GLU A 147 -9.68 -4.14 1.30
N GLY A 148 -9.12 -5.29 1.69
CA GLY A 148 -9.76 -6.60 1.53
C GLY A 148 -9.57 -7.24 0.14
N TRP A 149 -8.68 -6.73 -0.68
CA TRP A 149 -8.34 -7.36 -1.95
C TRP A 149 -7.45 -8.58 -1.74
N ARG A 150 -7.65 -9.60 -2.57
CA ARG A 150 -6.67 -10.67 -2.74
C ARG A 150 -5.49 -10.10 -3.53
N VAL A 151 -4.29 -10.26 -3.01
CA VAL A 151 -3.09 -9.69 -3.62
C VAL A 151 -2.13 -10.80 -4.03
N THR A 152 -1.63 -10.73 -5.26
CA THR A 152 -0.47 -11.50 -5.73
C THR A 152 0.67 -10.54 -6.01
N TYR A 153 1.71 -10.58 -5.20
CA TYR A 153 2.93 -9.81 -5.40
C TYR A 153 3.98 -10.67 -6.11
N LEU A 154 4.43 -10.25 -7.29
CA LEU A 154 5.38 -11.01 -8.12
C LEU A 154 6.84 -10.62 -7.87
N GLY A 155 7.08 -9.53 -7.14
CA GLY A 155 8.45 -9.04 -6.94
C GLY A 155 8.88 -8.00 -7.96
N THR A 156 10.19 -7.96 -8.18
CA THR A 156 10.84 -6.91 -8.98
C THR A 156 11.31 -7.40 -10.35
N ASP A 157 11.56 -6.42 -11.25
CA ASP A 157 12.26 -6.67 -12.53
C ASP A 157 11.47 -7.64 -13.46
N MET A 158 10.15 -7.49 -13.52
CA MET A 158 9.23 -8.32 -14.31
C MET A 158 8.95 -7.71 -15.68
N SER A 159 9.10 -8.47 -16.73
CA SER A 159 8.74 -8.01 -18.09
C SER A 159 7.23 -7.86 -18.27
N ALA A 160 6.83 -7.01 -19.23
CA ALA A 160 5.43 -6.81 -19.58
C ALA A 160 4.72 -8.12 -19.93
N ASP A 161 5.40 -9.03 -20.65
CA ASP A 161 4.84 -10.32 -21.07
C ASP A 161 4.63 -11.26 -19.86
N GLU A 162 5.55 -11.26 -18.90
CA GLU A 162 5.44 -12.05 -17.67
C GLU A 162 4.29 -11.55 -16.79
N ILE A 163 4.18 -10.22 -16.61
CA ILE A 163 3.07 -9.62 -15.87
C ILE A 163 1.73 -9.94 -16.55
N ALA A 164 1.62 -9.76 -17.87
CA ALA A 164 0.40 -10.04 -18.61
C ALA A 164 0.03 -11.54 -18.56
N GLY A 165 1.03 -12.42 -18.67
CA GLY A 165 0.83 -13.87 -18.51
C GLY A 165 0.33 -14.25 -17.13
N ALA A 166 0.86 -13.62 -16.06
CA ALA A 166 0.42 -13.83 -14.69
C ALA A 166 -1.02 -13.31 -14.46
N VAL A 167 -1.39 -12.18 -15.07
CA VAL A 167 -2.78 -11.67 -15.03
C VAL A 167 -3.74 -12.68 -15.65
N ALA A 168 -3.41 -13.21 -16.83
CA ALA A 168 -4.24 -14.23 -17.48
C ALA A 168 -4.34 -15.52 -16.65
N GLY A 169 -3.23 -15.97 -16.06
CA GLY A 169 -3.18 -17.20 -15.26
C GLY A 169 -3.89 -17.09 -13.90
N THR A 170 -4.00 -15.89 -13.33
CA THR A 170 -4.61 -15.65 -12.01
C THR A 170 -6.00 -15.05 -12.08
N ALA A 171 -6.46 -14.65 -13.28
CA ALA A 171 -7.67 -13.86 -13.49
C ALA A 171 -7.69 -12.59 -12.61
N ALA A 172 -6.55 -11.91 -12.53
CA ALA A 172 -6.48 -10.66 -11.76
C ALA A 172 -7.33 -9.57 -12.42
N GLU A 173 -8.07 -8.83 -11.60
CA GLU A 173 -9.01 -7.79 -12.02
C GLU A 173 -8.37 -6.42 -12.13
N ALA A 174 -7.18 -6.24 -11.56
CA ALA A 174 -6.37 -5.02 -11.66
C ALA A 174 -4.88 -5.34 -11.58
N VAL A 175 -4.04 -4.45 -12.10
CA VAL A 175 -2.58 -4.54 -12.02
C VAL A 175 -2.03 -3.26 -11.39
N GLY A 176 -1.17 -3.42 -10.38
CA GLY A 176 -0.40 -2.35 -9.77
C GLY A 176 1.08 -2.46 -10.16
N VAL A 177 1.68 -1.37 -10.59
CA VAL A 177 3.09 -1.32 -10.95
C VAL A 177 3.79 -0.21 -10.19
N GLY A 178 4.82 -0.57 -9.41
CA GLY A 178 5.65 0.39 -8.67
C GLY A 178 6.83 0.88 -9.50
N VAL A 179 7.04 2.20 -9.56
CA VAL A 179 8.15 2.83 -10.28
C VAL A 179 8.80 3.88 -9.38
N SER A 180 10.03 3.63 -8.93
CA SER A 180 10.74 4.55 -8.03
C SER A 180 11.61 5.55 -8.78
N HIS A 181 12.47 5.06 -9.68
CA HIS A 181 13.38 5.91 -10.45
C HIS A 181 13.54 5.35 -11.86
N PRO A 182 12.97 5.98 -12.87
CA PRO A 182 13.18 5.55 -14.24
C PRO A 182 14.62 5.85 -14.66
N ALA A 183 15.53 4.92 -14.41
CA ALA A 183 16.92 5.03 -14.87
C ALA A 183 17.02 5.19 -16.41
N ARG A 184 15.96 4.76 -17.11
CA ARG A 184 15.78 4.87 -18.56
C ARG A 184 14.30 5.14 -18.86
N ARG A 185 13.91 6.42 -18.87
CA ARG A 185 12.53 6.87 -19.12
C ARG A 185 11.90 6.22 -20.36
N GLU A 186 12.63 6.25 -21.48
CA GLU A 186 12.13 5.70 -22.76
C GLU A 186 11.84 4.19 -22.68
N SER A 187 12.78 3.43 -22.11
CA SER A 187 12.62 1.97 -21.93
C SER A 187 11.47 1.63 -21.00
N LEU A 188 11.28 2.39 -19.92
CA LEU A 188 10.15 2.22 -19.01
C LEU A 188 8.81 2.51 -19.70
N MET A 189 8.73 3.60 -20.45
CA MET A 189 7.52 3.96 -21.20
C MET A 189 7.17 2.93 -22.26
N GLU A 190 8.17 2.38 -22.96
CA GLU A 190 7.96 1.30 -23.92
C GLU A 190 7.40 0.03 -23.23
N GLU A 191 7.99 -0.34 -22.09
CA GLU A 191 7.56 -1.51 -21.32
C GLU A 191 6.13 -1.35 -20.76
N LEU A 192 5.79 -0.18 -20.24
CA LEU A 192 4.44 0.10 -19.73
C LEU A 192 3.40 0.16 -20.85
N ARG A 193 3.73 0.73 -22.02
CA ARG A 193 2.85 0.68 -23.21
C ARG A 193 2.63 -0.76 -23.69
N ARG A 194 3.70 -1.55 -23.72
CA ARG A 194 3.61 -2.98 -24.07
C ARG A 194 2.74 -3.74 -23.10
N LEU A 195 2.91 -3.52 -21.80
CA LEU A 195 2.06 -4.10 -20.76
C LEU A 195 0.60 -3.69 -20.96
N ARG A 196 0.31 -2.38 -21.15
CA ARG A 196 -1.06 -1.91 -21.36
C ARG A 196 -1.71 -2.56 -22.58
N ALA A 197 -0.95 -2.70 -23.68
CA ALA A 197 -1.45 -3.33 -24.91
C ALA A 197 -1.72 -4.84 -24.74
N ALA A 198 -0.96 -5.53 -23.88
CA ALA A 198 -1.12 -6.96 -23.60
C ALA A 198 -2.26 -7.27 -22.61
N LEU A 199 -2.67 -6.30 -21.80
CA LEU A 199 -3.76 -6.48 -20.84
C LEU A 199 -5.13 -6.24 -21.47
N PRO A 200 -6.17 -7.00 -21.07
CA PRO A 200 -7.55 -6.70 -21.45
C PRO A 200 -7.94 -5.25 -21.10
N ALA A 201 -8.74 -4.60 -21.94
CA ALA A 201 -9.14 -3.20 -21.72
C ALA A 201 -9.90 -3.01 -20.39
N ILE A 202 -10.59 -4.03 -19.90
CA ILE A 202 -11.34 -4.01 -18.63
C ILE A 202 -10.43 -4.07 -17.40
N VAL A 203 -9.18 -4.54 -17.55
CA VAL A 203 -8.22 -4.63 -16.44
C VAL A 203 -7.47 -3.31 -16.33
N PRO A 204 -7.71 -2.48 -15.30
CA PRO A 204 -6.98 -1.25 -15.09
C PRO A 204 -5.52 -1.54 -14.77
N LEU A 205 -4.64 -0.72 -15.36
CA LEU A 205 -3.22 -0.67 -15.03
C LEU A 205 -2.97 0.59 -14.20
N LEU A 206 -2.59 0.40 -12.95
CA LEU A 206 -2.29 1.44 -11.97
C LEU A 206 -0.77 1.55 -11.85
N VAL A 207 -0.22 2.73 -12.04
CA VAL A 207 1.23 2.97 -11.91
C VAL A 207 1.46 4.02 -10.84
N GLY A 208 2.25 3.70 -9.84
CA GLY A 208 2.54 4.58 -8.71
C GLY A 208 4.03 4.62 -8.36
N GLY A 209 4.37 5.51 -7.44
CA GLY A 209 5.74 5.78 -6.99
C GLY A 209 6.32 7.07 -7.59
N VAL A 210 7.41 7.54 -6.99
CA VAL A 210 8.00 8.85 -7.32
C VAL A 210 8.33 8.99 -8.81
N GLY A 211 8.80 7.91 -9.45
CA GLY A 211 9.13 7.91 -10.87
C GLY A 211 7.93 7.97 -11.82
N ALA A 212 6.73 7.69 -11.35
CA ALA A 212 5.51 7.75 -12.16
C ALA A 212 5.00 9.18 -12.36
N HIS A 213 5.21 10.06 -11.39
CA HIS A 213 4.71 11.44 -11.43
C HIS A 213 5.26 12.23 -12.61
N ASP A 214 6.56 12.09 -12.91
CA ASP A 214 7.21 12.74 -14.04
C ASP A 214 6.71 12.28 -15.42
N LEU A 215 5.96 11.17 -15.43
CA LEU A 215 5.44 10.50 -16.62
C LEU A 215 3.92 10.59 -16.72
N ALA A 216 3.24 11.23 -15.76
CA ALA A 216 1.79 11.16 -15.60
C ALA A 216 1.03 11.46 -16.91
N GLY A 217 1.31 12.60 -17.56
CA GLY A 217 0.61 12.96 -18.80
C GLY A 217 0.83 11.99 -19.96
N GLU A 218 2.03 11.36 -20.04
CA GLU A 218 2.32 10.36 -21.07
C GLU A 218 1.61 9.02 -20.77
N LEU A 219 1.59 8.62 -19.51
CA LEU A 219 0.93 7.38 -19.06
C LEU A 219 -0.58 7.46 -19.22
N GLU A 220 -1.19 8.57 -18.83
CA GLU A 220 -2.64 8.79 -18.97
C GLU A 220 -3.07 8.80 -20.44
N SER A 221 -2.25 9.36 -21.33
CA SER A 221 -2.53 9.40 -22.77
C SER A 221 -2.66 8.01 -23.41
N VAL A 222 -2.10 6.99 -22.77
CA VAL A 222 -2.16 5.58 -23.24
C VAL A 222 -3.07 4.70 -22.36
N GLY A 223 -3.93 5.31 -21.52
CA GLY A 223 -4.90 4.58 -20.70
C GLY A 223 -4.31 3.88 -19.48
N ILE A 224 -3.23 4.41 -18.95
CA ILE A 224 -2.60 3.98 -17.70
C ILE A 224 -2.95 4.99 -16.61
N HIS A 225 -3.44 4.50 -15.47
CA HIS A 225 -3.83 5.36 -14.34
C HIS A 225 -2.63 5.62 -13.44
N VAL A 226 -2.25 6.89 -13.31
CA VAL A 226 -1.20 7.28 -12.38
C VAL A 226 -1.77 7.47 -10.98
N ILE A 227 -1.11 6.92 -9.99
CA ILE A 227 -1.48 7.00 -8.58
C ILE A 227 -0.49 7.93 -7.87
N GLU A 228 -1.00 8.99 -7.29
CA GLU A 228 -0.19 10.01 -6.62
C GLU A 228 0.28 9.58 -5.22
N ASP A 229 -0.60 8.89 -4.47
CA ASP A 229 -0.33 8.42 -3.12
C ASP A 229 -1.16 7.17 -2.76
N LEU A 230 -0.88 6.57 -1.61
CA LEU A 230 -1.60 5.37 -1.16
C LEU A 230 -3.07 5.63 -0.85
N ALA A 231 -3.46 6.85 -0.46
CA ALA A 231 -4.85 7.20 -0.22
C ALA A 231 -5.65 7.14 -1.53
N HIS A 232 -5.07 7.58 -2.65
CA HIS A 232 -5.66 7.45 -3.99
C HIS A 232 -5.76 5.99 -4.43
N VAL A 233 -4.71 5.16 -4.19
CA VAL A 233 -4.79 3.69 -4.41
C VAL A 233 -6.00 3.12 -3.70
N ARG A 234 -6.11 3.37 -2.40
CA ARG A 234 -7.18 2.83 -1.57
C ARG A 234 -8.57 3.31 -2.01
N ALA A 235 -8.69 4.58 -2.41
CA ALA A 235 -9.93 5.12 -2.95
C ALA A 235 -10.32 4.44 -4.28
N ALA A 236 -9.36 4.25 -5.18
CA ALA A 236 -9.57 3.55 -6.46
C ALA A 236 -10.01 2.09 -6.25
N LEU A 237 -9.35 1.37 -5.35
CA LEU A 237 -9.66 -0.02 -5.02
C LEU A 237 -11.03 -0.19 -4.36
N ARG A 238 -11.41 0.69 -3.41
CA ARG A 238 -12.76 0.69 -2.81
C ARG A 238 -13.87 0.88 -3.84
N ASN A 239 -13.64 1.72 -4.83
CA ASN A 239 -14.62 2.00 -5.88
C ASN A 239 -14.70 0.87 -6.92
N GLY A 240 -13.57 0.19 -7.20
CA GLY A 240 -13.50 -0.96 -8.11
C GLY A 240 -14.20 -2.20 -7.54
N GLY A 241 -13.98 -2.52 -6.26
CA GLY A 241 -14.57 -3.69 -5.60
C GLY A 241 -16.09 -3.64 -5.45
N ARG A 242 -16.72 -2.47 -5.56
CA ARG A 242 -18.19 -2.33 -5.52
C ARG A 242 -18.90 -2.67 -6.83
N ARG A 243 -18.18 -2.76 -7.94
CA ARG A 243 -18.78 -3.05 -9.26
C ARG A 243 -19.01 -4.54 -9.50
N THR A 244 -18.39 -5.42 -8.73
CA THR A 244 -18.49 -6.88 -8.87
C THR A 244 -19.57 -7.50 -7.98
N SER A 245 -20.24 -6.71 -7.14
CA SER A 245 -21.27 -7.19 -6.18
C SER A 245 -22.70 -6.80 -6.56
N ALA A 246 -22.97 -6.46 -7.81
CA ALA A 246 -24.31 -6.09 -8.32
C ALA A 246 -24.82 -7.07 -9.37
#